data_c57536e9422250083b684a5ca396b0d6
#
_entry.id   c57536e9422250083b684a5ca396b0d6
#
_cell.length_a   1.000
_cell.length_b   1.000
_cell.length_c   1.000
_cell.angle_alpha   90.00
_cell.angle_beta   90.00
_cell.angle_gamma   90.00
#
_symmetry.space_group_name_H-M   'P 1'
#
loop_
_entity.id
_entity.type
_entity.pdbx_description
1 polymer ?
#
loop_
_entity_poly.entity_id
_entity_poly.type
_entity_poly.pdbx_seq_one_letter_code
_entity_poly.pdbx_strand_id
1 'polypeptide(L)'
;MTISLSDAGKRYNRDWIFRHFNYSFHSGTSYAITGPNGSGKSTLLQAIGGALGLSEGKLEYGLATDTLYRHISIAAPYLEVIEEMTVTEFLHFHQAFKPLLPDLSIQEIIACTGLEAAAHKQIRYYSSGMKQRVKLAQAIFSDVPVILLDEPCTNLDAEGIALYQQLIDRYCKGRLVIVSSNDKAEYGFCKETVNILQYK
;
A
#
# COMPACT_ATOMS: atom_id res chain seq x y z
N MET A 1 -8.67 -2.54 14.10
CA MET A 1 -8.46 -1.11 13.77
C MET A 1 -9.55 -0.66 12.81
N THR A 2 -10.07 0.55 12.97
CA THR A 2 -11.02 1.16 12.04
C THR A 2 -10.47 2.50 11.61
N ILE A 3 -10.61 2.83 10.32
CA ILE A 3 -10.27 4.13 9.75
C ILE A 3 -11.56 4.76 9.25
N SER A 4 -11.98 5.87 9.83
CA SER A 4 -13.26 6.53 9.51
C SER A 4 -13.03 7.93 8.95
N LEU A 5 -13.69 8.21 7.84
CA LEU A 5 -13.72 9.54 7.22
C LEU A 5 -15.14 10.09 7.35
N SER A 6 -15.26 11.31 7.85
CA SER A 6 -16.54 12.02 8.04
C SER A 6 -16.47 13.37 7.33
N ASP A 7 -17.35 13.54 6.35
CA ASP A 7 -17.43 14.74 5.50
C ASP A 7 -16.07 15.16 4.93
N ALA A 8 -15.22 14.17 4.62
CA ALA A 8 -13.84 14.40 4.26
C ALA A 8 -13.73 14.94 2.84
N GLY A 9 -12.87 15.95 2.67
CA GLY A 9 -12.61 16.53 1.37
C GLY A 9 -11.15 16.95 1.21
N LYS A 10 -10.67 16.84 -0.03
CA LYS A 10 -9.34 17.31 -0.43
C LYS A 10 -9.43 18.13 -1.69
N ARG A 11 -8.82 19.32 -1.65
CA ARG A 11 -8.66 20.20 -2.81
C ARG A 11 -7.21 20.62 -2.99
N TYR A 12 -6.86 20.91 -4.22
CA TYR A 12 -5.66 21.64 -4.57
C TYR A 12 -6.08 22.95 -5.22
N ASN A 13 -5.60 24.06 -4.72
CA ASN A 13 -6.05 25.39 -5.09
C ASN A 13 -7.58 25.52 -4.97
N ARG A 14 -8.29 25.62 -6.11
CA ARG A 14 -9.76 25.74 -6.18
C ARG A 14 -10.45 24.43 -6.60
N ASP A 15 -9.69 23.41 -7.00
CA ASP A 15 -10.24 22.19 -7.58
C ASP A 15 -10.37 21.10 -6.52
N TRP A 16 -11.56 20.62 -6.30
CA TRP A 16 -11.84 19.50 -5.42
C TRP A 16 -11.41 18.20 -6.10
N ILE A 17 -10.64 17.42 -5.38
CA ILE A 17 -10.25 16.07 -5.81
C ILE A 17 -11.34 15.07 -5.38
N PHE A 18 -11.79 15.18 -4.16
CA PHE A 18 -12.98 14.53 -3.62
C PHE A 18 -13.56 15.40 -2.51
N ARG A 19 -14.88 15.23 -2.24
CA ARG A 19 -15.60 15.98 -1.21
C ARG A 19 -16.72 15.14 -0.62
N HIS A 20 -17.15 15.51 0.60
CA HIS A 20 -18.22 14.81 1.32
C HIS A 20 -18.03 13.30 1.41
N PHE A 21 -16.76 12.86 1.51
CA PHE A 21 -16.41 11.46 1.62
C PHE A 21 -16.74 10.95 3.02
N ASN A 22 -17.75 10.10 3.12
CA ASN A 22 -18.19 9.46 4.35
C ASN A 22 -18.03 7.95 4.20
N TYR A 23 -17.03 7.38 4.86
CA TYR A 23 -16.77 5.94 4.77
C TYR A 23 -15.94 5.44 5.96
N SER A 24 -16.12 4.16 6.32
CA SER A 24 -15.34 3.48 7.36
C SER A 24 -14.73 2.20 6.84
N PHE A 25 -13.42 2.08 6.98
CA PHE A 25 -12.63 0.91 6.63
C PHE A 25 -12.34 0.09 7.89
N HIS A 26 -12.65 -1.21 7.87
CA HIS A 26 -12.56 -2.09 9.03
C HIS A 26 -11.48 -3.14 8.87
N SER A 27 -10.77 -3.44 9.97
CA SER A 27 -9.78 -4.52 10.02
C SER A 27 -10.41 -5.87 9.63
N GLY A 28 -9.61 -6.72 8.98
CA GLY A 28 -10.07 -8.02 8.50
C GLY A 28 -10.87 -7.98 7.19
N THR A 29 -11.01 -6.80 6.59
CA THR A 29 -11.67 -6.61 5.30
C THR A 29 -10.72 -5.98 4.29
N SER A 30 -10.89 -6.29 3.02
CA SER A 30 -10.15 -5.73 1.90
C SER A 30 -11.06 -4.84 1.05
N TYR A 31 -10.55 -3.66 0.69
CA TYR A 31 -11.29 -2.62 -0.03
C TYR A 31 -10.55 -2.23 -1.31
N ALA A 32 -11.31 -1.97 -2.37
CA ALA A 32 -10.78 -1.35 -3.58
C ALA A 32 -11.32 0.08 -3.72
N ILE A 33 -10.43 1.05 -3.89
CA ILE A 33 -10.78 2.40 -4.32
C ILE A 33 -10.61 2.43 -5.83
N THR A 34 -11.73 2.62 -6.54
CA THR A 34 -11.77 2.57 -8.01
C THR A 34 -12.18 3.90 -8.62
N GLY A 35 -11.87 4.08 -9.91
CA GLY A 35 -12.17 5.29 -10.68
C GLY A 35 -11.08 5.54 -11.74
N PRO A 36 -11.33 6.33 -12.79
CA PRO A 36 -10.37 6.56 -13.88
C PRO A 36 -9.05 7.17 -13.38
N ASN A 37 -8.02 7.11 -14.23
CA ASN A 37 -6.74 7.75 -13.90
C ASN A 37 -6.96 9.26 -13.74
N GLY A 38 -6.26 9.85 -12.75
CA GLY A 38 -6.46 11.25 -12.35
C GLY A 38 -7.74 11.52 -11.54
N SER A 39 -8.53 10.51 -11.18
CA SER A 39 -9.76 10.72 -10.38
C SER A 39 -9.50 11.00 -8.89
N GLY A 40 -8.27 10.91 -8.41
CA GLY A 40 -7.92 11.19 -7.02
C GLY A 40 -7.82 9.97 -6.10
N LYS A 41 -7.82 8.74 -6.64
CA LYS A 41 -7.63 7.50 -5.87
C LYS A 41 -6.39 7.54 -4.99
N SER A 42 -5.23 7.82 -5.58
CA SER A 42 -3.95 7.94 -4.86
C SER A 42 -3.98 9.07 -3.82
N THR A 43 -4.66 10.17 -4.11
CA THR A 43 -4.84 11.28 -3.15
C THR A 43 -5.64 10.83 -1.93
N LEU A 44 -6.72 10.08 -2.14
CA LEU A 44 -7.51 9.52 -1.04
C LEU A 44 -6.68 8.49 -0.26
N LEU A 45 -5.94 7.62 -0.94
CA LEU A 45 -5.08 6.63 -0.29
C LEU A 45 -3.98 7.30 0.56
N GLN A 46 -3.35 8.37 0.05
CA GLN A 46 -2.37 9.16 0.80
C GLN A 46 -2.99 9.84 2.03
N ALA A 47 -4.23 10.35 1.92
CA ALA A 47 -4.94 10.90 3.05
C ALA A 47 -5.21 9.82 4.12
N ILE A 48 -5.70 8.65 3.71
CA ILE A 48 -5.92 7.50 4.59
C ILE A 48 -4.61 7.06 5.26
N GLY A 49 -3.49 7.12 4.54
CA GLY A 49 -2.16 6.80 5.07
C GLY A 49 -1.56 7.86 6.01
N GLY A 50 -2.23 8.99 6.19
CA GLY A 50 -1.73 10.10 7.00
C GLY A 50 -0.61 10.92 6.35
N ALA A 51 -0.24 10.62 5.10
CA ALA A 51 0.78 11.36 4.35
C ALA A 51 0.26 12.71 3.82
N LEU A 52 -1.06 12.86 3.73
CA LEU A 52 -1.71 14.05 3.17
C LEU A 52 -2.85 14.50 4.08
N GLY A 53 -2.82 15.75 4.55
CA GLY A 53 -3.91 16.33 5.34
C GLY A 53 -5.16 16.61 4.49
N LEU A 54 -6.34 16.44 5.08
CA LEU A 54 -7.62 16.84 4.48
C LEU A 54 -7.73 18.36 4.38
N SER A 55 -8.56 18.85 3.45
CA SER A 55 -8.94 20.27 3.33
C SER A 55 -10.21 20.59 4.13
N GLU A 56 -11.08 19.60 4.32
CA GLU A 56 -12.27 19.66 5.16
C GLU A 56 -12.62 18.29 5.72
N GLY A 57 -13.48 18.25 6.74
CA GLY A 57 -13.92 17.03 7.39
C GLY A 57 -12.92 16.45 8.38
N LYS A 58 -13.11 15.19 8.74
CA LYS A 58 -12.30 14.49 9.75
C LYS A 58 -11.84 13.13 9.26
N LEU A 59 -10.67 12.71 9.74
CA LEU A 59 -10.12 11.37 9.55
C LEU A 59 -9.68 10.85 10.92
N GLU A 60 -10.26 9.73 11.32
CA GLU A 60 -10.04 9.11 12.62
C GLU A 60 -9.56 7.67 12.44
N TYR A 61 -8.57 7.27 13.23
CA TYR A 61 -7.91 5.96 13.12
C TYR A 61 -8.25 4.99 14.26
N GLY A 62 -8.96 5.45 15.28
CA GLY A 62 -9.18 4.66 16.50
C GLY A 62 -7.92 4.39 17.31
N LEU A 63 -6.83 5.16 17.05
CA LEU A 63 -5.55 5.12 17.76
C LEU A 63 -4.87 6.49 17.70
N ALA A 64 -3.81 6.68 18.49
CA ALA A 64 -3.05 7.92 18.51
C ALA A 64 -2.34 8.17 17.16
N THR A 65 -2.48 9.38 16.64
CA THR A 65 -2.00 9.73 15.28
C THR A 65 -0.49 9.92 15.20
N ASP A 66 0.18 10.21 16.30
CA ASP A 66 1.64 10.35 16.39
C ASP A 66 2.39 9.05 16.14
N THR A 67 1.74 7.90 16.34
CA THR A 67 2.29 6.57 16.10
C THR A 67 1.75 5.91 14.82
N LEU A 68 0.94 6.61 14.04
CA LEU A 68 0.23 6.05 12.88
C LEU A 68 1.17 5.36 11.88
N TYR A 69 2.36 5.92 11.64
CA TYR A 69 3.36 5.36 10.73
C TYR A 69 3.81 3.94 11.11
N ARG A 70 3.66 3.54 12.39
CA ARG A 70 3.97 2.19 12.88
C ARG A 70 2.86 1.18 12.58
N HIS A 71 1.69 1.64 12.22
CA HIS A 71 0.50 0.81 12.04
C HIS A 71 0.05 0.69 10.58
N ILE A 72 0.66 1.47 9.68
CA ILE A 72 0.33 1.47 8.25
C ILE A 72 1.57 1.22 7.43
N SER A 73 1.50 0.29 6.49
CA SER A 73 2.49 0.16 5.42
C SER A 73 1.87 0.57 4.08
N ILE A 74 2.70 1.06 3.16
CA ILE A 74 2.26 1.52 1.85
C ILE A 74 3.25 1.09 0.77
N ALA A 75 2.72 0.59 -0.35
CA ALA A 75 3.44 0.47 -1.60
C ALA A 75 2.74 1.32 -2.66
N ALA A 76 3.49 2.17 -3.36
CA ALA A 76 2.95 3.08 -4.36
C ALA A 76 4.01 3.38 -5.44
N PRO A 77 3.62 3.73 -6.67
CA PRO A 77 4.56 4.06 -7.75
C PRO A 77 5.49 5.23 -7.40
N TYR A 78 4.96 6.24 -6.72
CA TYR A 78 5.69 7.46 -6.33
C TYR A 78 6.60 7.30 -5.10
N LEU A 79 6.56 6.17 -4.40
CA LEU A 79 7.49 5.87 -3.33
C LEU A 79 8.74 5.21 -3.92
N GLU A 80 9.90 5.74 -3.56
CA GLU A 80 11.19 5.22 -4.01
C GLU A 80 11.78 4.29 -2.94
N VAL A 81 12.59 3.35 -3.38
CA VAL A 81 13.44 2.51 -2.53
C VAL A 81 14.85 3.08 -2.52
N ILE A 82 15.65 2.77 -1.49
CA ILE A 82 17.05 3.22 -1.43
C ILE A 82 17.86 2.37 -2.41
N GLU A 83 18.11 2.93 -3.59
CA GLU A 83 18.68 2.20 -4.72
C GLU A 83 20.15 1.80 -4.54
N GLU A 84 20.88 2.46 -3.63
CA GLU A 84 22.26 2.15 -3.27
C GLU A 84 22.40 0.87 -2.44
N MET A 85 21.32 0.43 -1.80
CA MET A 85 21.29 -0.79 -0.99
C MET A 85 21.01 -2.03 -1.85
N THR A 86 21.47 -3.18 -1.39
CA THR A 86 20.91 -4.48 -1.78
C THR A 86 19.53 -4.66 -1.15
N VAL A 87 18.71 -5.58 -1.67
CA VAL A 87 17.40 -5.86 -1.05
C VAL A 87 17.53 -6.38 0.39
N THR A 88 18.60 -7.11 0.69
CA THR A 88 18.90 -7.59 2.05
C THR A 88 19.16 -6.41 2.99
N GLU A 89 20.04 -5.49 2.61
CA GLU A 89 20.34 -4.29 3.40
C GLU A 89 19.10 -3.40 3.56
N PHE A 90 18.33 -3.23 2.50
CA PHE A 90 17.11 -2.44 2.51
C PHE A 90 16.07 -3.00 3.49
N LEU A 91 15.83 -4.32 3.51
CA LEU A 91 14.89 -4.93 4.43
C LEU A 91 15.39 -4.88 5.89
N HIS A 92 16.70 -5.05 6.13
CA HIS A 92 17.28 -4.83 7.45
C HIS A 92 17.12 -3.38 7.92
N PHE A 93 17.37 -2.42 7.04
CA PHE A 93 17.16 -0.99 7.34
C PHE A 93 15.69 -0.69 7.65
N HIS A 94 14.77 -1.21 6.82
CA HIS A 94 13.33 -1.03 7.02
C HIS A 94 12.86 -1.61 8.37
N GLN A 95 13.36 -2.79 8.74
CA GLN A 95 13.00 -3.46 9.99
C GLN A 95 13.34 -2.63 11.25
N ALA A 96 14.34 -1.75 11.18
CA ALA A 96 14.69 -0.86 12.29
C ALA A 96 13.58 0.18 12.60
N PHE A 97 12.75 0.52 11.63
CA PHE A 97 11.64 1.48 11.79
C PHE A 97 10.29 0.79 11.90
N LYS A 98 10.13 -0.34 11.23
CA LYS A 98 8.87 -1.08 11.14
C LYS A 98 9.17 -2.58 11.13
N PRO A 99 8.82 -3.30 12.20
CA PRO A 99 9.07 -4.73 12.29
C PRO A 99 8.53 -5.49 11.07
N LEU A 100 9.24 -6.52 10.66
CA LEU A 100 8.76 -7.48 9.67
C LEU A 100 8.01 -8.61 10.40
N LEU A 101 7.22 -9.38 9.65
CA LEU A 101 6.47 -10.53 10.17
C LEU A 101 7.43 -11.48 10.92
N PRO A 102 7.14 -11.84 12.20
CA PRO A 102 8.09 -12.53 13.07
C PRO A 102 8.41 -13.95 12.63
N ASP A 103 7.53 -14.58 11.85
CA ASP A 103 7.66 -15.97 11.41
C ASP A 103 8.51 -16.13 10.15
N LEU A 104 9.10 -15.06 9.64
CA LEU A 104 9.89 -15.06 8.41
C LEU A 104 11.23 -14.36 8.59
N SER A 105 12.29 -15.02 8.17
CA SER A 105 13.59 -14.38 7.98
C SER A 105 13.58 -13.47 6.75
N ILE A 106 14.51 -12.52 6.68
CA ILE A 106 14.69 -11.67 5.51
C ILE A 106 14.98 -12.50 4.25
N GLN A 107 15.74 -13.59 4.38
CA GLN A 107 16.03 -14.51 3.29
C GLN A 107 14.76 -15.18 2.74
N GLU A 108 13.86 -15.61 3.62
CA GLU A 108 12.57 -16.18 3.22
C GLU A 108 11.68 -15.12 2.56
N ILE A 109 11.68 -13.87 3.03
CA ILE A 109 10.96 -12.77 2.38
C ILE A 109 11.51 -12.53 0.96
N ILE A 110 12.83 -12.52 0.79
CA ILE A 110 13.48 -12.36 -0.52
C ILE A 110 13.09 -13.53 -1.44
N ALA A 111 13.09 -14.75 -0.93
CA ALA A 111 12.65 -15.94 -1.67
C ALA A 111 11.17 -15.85 -2.08
N CYS A 112 10.29 -15.48 -1.15
CA CYS A 112 8.87 -15.29 -1.43
C CYS A 112 8.58 -14.24 -2.52
N THR A 113 9.50 -13.30 -2.74
CA THR A 113 9.36 -12.25 -3.75
C THR A 113 10.10 -12.54 -5.06
N GLY A 114 10.78 -13.69 -5.15
CA GLY A 114 11.54 -14.10 -6.33
C GLY A 114 12.74 -13.21 -6.64
N LEU A 115 13.39 -12.67 -5.60
CA LEU A 115 14.54 -11.77 -5.71
C LEU A 115 15.87 -12.41 -5.31
N GLU A 116 15.91 -13.72 -5.04
CA GLU A 116 17.08 -14.44 -4.52
C GLU A 116 18.29 -14.33 -5.43
N ALA A 117 18.11 -14.53 -6.72
CA ALA A 117 19.21 -14.46 -7.71
C ALA A 117 19.87 -13.06 -7.78
N ALA A 118 19.18 -12.04 -7.33
CA ALA A 118 19.64 -10.65 -7.33
C ALA A 118 19.94 -10.11 -5.93
N ALA A 119 19.79 -10.90 -4.87
CA ALA A 119 19.85 -10.45 -3.48
C ALA A 119 21.15 -9.69 -3.12
N HIS A 120 22.25 -9.98 -3.81
CA HIS A 120 23.56 -9.35 -3.60
C HIS A 120 23.82 -8.14 -4.49
N LYS A 121 22.92 -7.83 -5.43
CA LYS A 121 23.05 -6.67 -6.31
C LYS A 121 22.35 -5.46 -5.68
N GLN A 122 22.89 -4.28 -5.90
CA GLN A 122 22.22 -3.04 -5.52
C GLN A 122 20.91 -2.89 -6.31
N ILE A 123 19.87 -2.36 -5.65
CA ILE A 123 18.54 -2.17 -6.21
C ILE A 123 18.57 -1.27 -7.47
N ARG A 124 19.54 -0.37 -7.60
CA ARG A 124 19.70 0.44 -8.82
C ARG A 124 19.83 -0.38 -10.10
N TYR A 125 20.34 -1.60 -10.01
CA TYR A 125 20.52 -2.51 -11.15
C TYR A 125 19.32 -3.45 -11.37
N TYR A 126 18.26 -3.28 -10.60
CA TYR A 126 17.04 -4.05 -10.74
C TYR A 126 16.20 -3.50 -11.89
N SER A 127 15.46 -4.40 -12.59
CA SER A 127 14.41 -3.98 -13.50
C SER A 127 13.29 -3.26 -12.74
N SER A 128 12.44 -2.54 -13.47
CA SER A 128 11.27 -1.86 -12.87
C SER A 128 10.34 -2.85 -12.13
N GLY A 129 10.13 -4.05 -12.69
CA GLY A 129 9.36 -5.11 -12.04
C GLY A 129 10.03 -5.64 -10.77
N MET A 130 11.35 -5.79 -10.76
CA MET A 130 12.08 -6.18 -9.53
C MET A 130 12.00 -5.09 -8.46
N LYS A 131 12.14 -3.82 -8.82
CA LYS A 131 11.95 -2.69 -7.89
C LYS A 131 10.54 -2.68 -7.32
N GLN A 132 9.53 -2.98 -8.13
CA GLN A 132 8.16 -3.11 -7.67
C GLN A 132 7.99 -4.27 -6.67
N ARG A 133 8.63 -5.42 -6.91
CA ARG A 133 8.65 -6.55 -5.96
C ARG A 133 9.31 -6.17 -4.62
N VAL A 134 10.35 -5.32 -4.61
CA VAL A 134 10.94 -4.78 -3.37
C VAL A 134 9.95 -3.91 -2.60
N LYS A 135 9.21 -3.02 -3.29
CA LYS A 135 8.15 -2.19 -2.66
C LYS A 135 7.03 -3.05 -2.07
N LEU A 136 6.61 -4.09 -2.78
CA LEU A 136 5.62 -5.03 -2.29
C LEU A 136 6.14 -5.82 -1.08
N ALA A 137 7.40 -6.26 -1.11
CA ALA A 137 8.04 -6.92 0.03
C ALA A 137 8.00 -6.04 1.28
N GLN A 138 8.44 -4.80 1.17
CA GLN A 138 8.40 -3.83 2.26
C GLN A 138 6.99 -3.64 2.84
N ALA A 139 5.96 -3.52 1.98
CA ALA A 139 4.61 -3.25 2.43
C ALA A 139 3.91 -4.48 3.03
N ILE A 140 3.97 -5.62 2.34
CA ILE A 140 3.24 -6.84 2.70
C ILE A 140 3.84 -7.52 3.93
N PHE A 141 5.18 -7.57 4.01
CA PHE A 141 5.87 -8.25 5.11
C PHE A 141 6.12 -7.37 6.34
N SER A 142 5.75 -6.09 6.32
CA SER A 142 5.68 -5.30 7.57
C SER A 142 4.64 -5.87 8.50
N ASP A 143 4.97 -6.01 9.79
CA ASP A 143 4.05 -6.45 10.85
C ASP A 143 3.15 -5.27 11.29
N VAL A 144 2.18 -4.96 10.46
CA VAL A 144 1.25 -3.83 10.67
C VAL A 144 -0.20 -4.26 10.39
N PRO A 145 -1.18 -3.64 11.07
CA PRO A 145 -2.60 -3.96 10.87
C PRO A 145 -3.19 -3.41 9.57
N VAL A 146 -2.54 -2.44 8.89
CA VAL A 146 -3.07 -1.78 7.69
C VAL A 146 -2.04 -1.79 6.57
N ILE A 147 -2.47 -2.22 5.38
CA ILE A 147 -1.68 -2.23 4.16
C ILE A 147 -2.40 -1.38 3.11
N LEU A 148 -1.71 -0.39 2.58
CA LEU A 148 -2.17 0.47 1.50
C LEU A 148 -1.38 0.17 0.24
N LEU A 149 -2.07 -0.10 -0.86
CA LEU A 149 -1.47 -0.47 -2.14
C LEU A 149 -2.03 0.44 -3.24
N ASP A 150 -1.16 1.23 -3.85
CA ASP A 150 -1.50 2.09 -4.97
C ASP A 150 -0.92 1.49 -6.25
N GLU A 151 -1.78 1.06 -7.17
CA GLU A 151 -1.40 0.40 -8.43
C GLU A 151 -0.29 -0.67 -8.23
N PRO A 152 -0.53 -1.69 -7.37
CA PRO A 152 0.54 -2.58 -6.89
C PRO A 152 1.21 -3.41 -7.97
N CYS A 153 0.56 -3.66 -9.11
CA CYS A 153 1.11 -4.45 -10.21
C CYS A 153 1.77 -3.60 -11.31
N THR A 154 1.93 -2.30 -11.12
CA THR A 154 2.65 -1.45 -12.06
C THR A 154 4.03 -2.04 -12.38
N ASN A 155 4.36 -2.17 -13.67
CA ASN A 155 5.60 -2.77 -14.18
C ASN A 155 5.77 -4.28 -13.92
N LEU A 156 4.77 -4.99 -13.42
CA LEU A 156 4.83 -6.45 -13.29
C LEU A 156 4.33 -7.12 -14.58
N ASP A 157 4.97 -8.20 -14.94
CA ASP A 157 4.50 -9.16 -15.94
C ASP A 157 3.45 -10.12 -15.35
N ALA A 158 2.92 -11.03 -16.17
CA ALA A 158 1.90 -11.97 -15.71
C ALA A 158 2.36 -12.83 -14.53
N GLU A 159 3.64 -13.23 -14.49
CA GLU A 159 4.22 -14.00 -13.39
C GLU A 159 4.30 -13.14 -12.12
N GLY A 160 4.71 -11.87 -12.25
CA GLY A 160 4.75 -10.91 -11.14
C GLY A 160 3.36 -10.60 -10.57
N ILE A 161 2.33 -10.51 -11.42
CA ILE A 161 0.94 -10.35 -10.98
C ILE A 161 0.46 -11.59 -10.21
N ALA A 162 0.74 -12.79 -10.71
CA ALA A 162 0.40 -14.03 -10.02
C ALA A 162 1.11 -14.12 -8.66
N LEU A 163 2.39 -13.75 -8.59
CA LEU A 163 3.14 -13.66 -7.35
C LEU A 163 2.50 -12.69 -6.37
N TYR A 164 2.13 -11.48 -6.82
CA TYR A 164 1.44 -10.51 -5.99
C TYR A 164 0.16 -11.09 -5.37
N GLN A 165 -0.68 -11.74 -6.16
CA GLN A 165 -1.92 -12.37 -5.68
C GLN A 165 -1.66 -13.44 -4.62
N GLN A 166 -0.62 -14.28 -4.81
CA GLN A 166 -0.20 -15.27 -3.81
C GLN A 166 0.27 -14.62 -2.51
N LEU A 167 1.04 -13.54 -2.59
CA LEU A 167 1.51 -12.80 -1.41
C LEU A 167 0.34 -12.22 -0.61
N ILE A 168 -0.63 -11.63 -1.30
CA ILE A 168 -1.85 -11.10 -0.66
C ILE A 168 -2.62 -12.23 0.04
N ASP A 169 -2.90 -13.32 -0.66
CA ASP A 169 -3.68 -14.43 -0.08
C ASP A 169 -2.98 -15.06 1.13
N ARG A 170 -1.66 -15.17 1.08
CA ARG A 170 -0.90 -15.85 2.14
C ARG A 170 -0.63 -14.97 3.35
N TYR A 171 -0.29 -13.69 3.14
CA TYR A 171 0.29 -12.83 4.19
C TYR A 171 -0.60 -11.66 4.63
N CYS A 172 -1.71 -11.36 3.92
CA CYS A 172 -2.54 -10.21 4.28
C CYS A 172 -3.84 -10.57 5.00
N LYS A 173 -4.10 -11.86 5.26
CA LYS A 173 -5.32 -12.31 5.96
C LYS A 173 -5.43 -11.69 7.36
N GLY A 174 -6.64 -11.22 7.70
CA GLY A 174 -6.91 -10.60 9.01
C GLY A 174 -6.50 -9.14 9.12
N ARG A 175 -5.74 -8.59 8.15
CA ARG A 175 -5.36 -7.18 8.09
C ARG A 175 -6.38 -6.35 7.32
N LEU A 176 -6.37 -5.04 7.51
CA LEU A 176 -7.06 -4.10 6.64
C LEU A 176 -6.19 -3.86 5.39
N VAL A 177 -6.69 -4.24 4.22
CA VAL A 177 -6.01 -3.98 2.95
C VAL A 177 -6.85 -3.01 2.13
N ILE A 178 -6.25 -1.91 1.68
CA ILE A 178 -6.90 -0.94 0.79
C ILE A 178 -6.07 -0.83 -0.48
N VAL A 179 -6.67 -1.19 -1.61
CA VAL A 179 -6.04 -1.11 -2.94
C VAL A 179 -6.65 0.05 -3.72
N SER A 180 -5.82 0.91 -4.26
CA SER A 180 -6.20 1.95 -5.22
C SER A 180 -5.83 1.48 -6.61
N SER A 181 -6.82 1.14 -7.44
CA SER A 181 -6.56 0.63 -8.80
C SER A 181 -7.82 0.65 -9.68
N ASN A 182 -7.58 0.56 -10.99
CA ASN A 182 -8.60 0.28 -12.00
C ASN A 182 -8.54 -1.14 -12.56
N ASP A 183 -7.45 -1.87 -12.29
CA ASP A 183 -7.24 -3.21 -12.81
C ASP A 183 -7.76 -4.25 -11.82
N LYS A 184 -8.70 -5.09 -12.27
CA LYS A 184 -9.24 -6.19 -11.47
C LYS A 184 -8.18 -7.21 -11.05
N ALA A 185 -7.09 -7.36 -11.80
CA ALA A 185 -5.98 -8.22 -11.41
C ALA A 185 -5.33 -7.78 -10.08
N GLU A 186 -5.38 -6.47 -9.78
CA GLU A 186 -4.82 -5.89 -8.56
C GLU A 186 -5.77 -5.96 -7.36
N TYR A 187 -7.08 -5.88 -7.57
CA TYR A 187 -8.06 -5.80 -6.48
C TYR A 187 -9.17 -6.86 -6.51
N GLY A 188 -9.09 -7.85 -7.39
CA GLY A 188 -10.13 -8.88 -7.51
C GLY A 188 -10.41 -9.68 -6.24
N PHE A 189 -9.49 -9.68 -5.27
CA PHE A 189 -9.66 -10.28 -3.95
C PHE A 189 -10.39 -9.37 -2.94
N CYS A 190 -10.56 -8.08 -3.27
CA CYS A 190 -11.21 -7.13 -2.38
C CYS A 190 -12.70 -7.44 -2.22
N LYS A 191 -13.16 -7.42 -0.96
CA LYS A 191 -14.56 -7.71 -0.61
C LYS A 191 -15.50 -6.56 -0.90
N GLU A 192 -14.99 -5.33 -0.80
CA GLU A 192 -15.78 -4.11 -0.99
C GLU A 192 -15.08 -3.18 -1.99
N THR A 193 -15.89 -2.41 -2.71
CA THR A 193 -15.40 -1.45 -3.73
C THR A 193 -16.03 -0.09 -3.49
N VAL A 194 -15.18 0.93 -3.45
CA VAL A 194 -15.56 2.34 -3.30
C VAL A 194 -15.20 3.08 -4.58
N ASN A 195 -16.18 3.59 -5.30
CA ASN A 195 -15.92 4.39 -6.49
C ASN A 195 -15.74 5.86 -6.09
N ILE A 196 -14.53 6.40 -6.29
CA ILE A 196 -14.20 7.78 -5.90
C ILE A 196 -15.01 8.83 -6.66
N LEU A 197 -15.56 8.50 -7.83
CA LEU A 197 -16.40 9.44 -8.60
C LEU A 197 -17.72 9.79 -7.90
N GLN A 198 -18.16 9.00 -6.95
CA GLN A 198 -19.35 9.29 -6.13
C GLN A 198 -19.13 10.45 -5.15
N TYR A 199 -17.89 10.91 -5.02
CA TYR A 199 -17.44 11.93 -4.06
C TYR A 199 -16.76 13.12 -4.75
N LYS A 200 -17.18 13.45 -5.96
CA LYS A 200 -16.67 14.58 -6.76
C LYS A 200 -17.41 15.86 -6.46
#